data_dd71e3c5a1b8c9a72048c6b998f49534
#
_entry.id   dd71e3c5a1b8c9a72048c6b998f49534
#
_cell.length_a   1.000
_cell.length_b   1.000
_cell.length_c   1.000
_cell.angle_alpha   90.00
_cell.angle_beta   90.00
_cell.angle_gamma   90.00
#
_symmetry.space_group_name_H-M   'P 1'
#
loop_
_entity.id
_entity.type
_entity.pdbx_description
1 polymer ?
#
loop_
_entity_poly.entity_id
_entity_poly.type
_entity_poly.pdbx_seq_one_letter_code
_entity_poly.pdbx_strand_id
1 'polypeptide(L)'
;MTARFASSPTGTGPKLSGSGIQRIEFPESVDPEEYRGFLEEILTNIALVAGGKLRSEPELAQSRLTPIRFGAIGVRASQARSATTEEHAPEPALQLDLTEEADVVMWMHDEVAARGRLPLVEAEIVIDSLSSAMHQQANALVPLLTLKEFDQYTTTHALNVAVLAMGLAEHLGLSTREVRAYGVAGLLHDLGKVKVPVESVQKPGALTPEERAIMCQHPVDGARLILESDNRLDLSAAVAFEHHIMIDGGGYPTRRSRRDCHHASMLVHVCDVFDALRTHRPYRVAWETNAVVDYITQRMNTEFHPDIARAFITMLRERELRDARADAIDGLAIAHAVA
;
A
#
# COMPACT_ATOMS: atom_id res chain seq x y z
N MET A 1 -14.36 -18.66 5.11
CA MET A 1 -15.05 -17.36 5.23
C MET A 1 -14.22 -16.49 6.17
N THR A 2 -13.63 -15.42 5.69
CA THR A 2 -12.80 -14.51 6.52
C THR A 2 -13.72 -13.48 7.16
N ALA A 3 -13.91 -13.52 8.47
CA ALA A 3 -14.64 -12.49 9.18
C ALA A 3 -13.62 -11.41 9.61
N ARG A 4 -13.82 -10.20 9.14
CA ARG A 4 -13.05 -9.02 9.52
C ARG A 4 -13.85 -8.21 10.53
N PHE A 5 -13.21 -7.80 11.61
CA PHE A 5 -13.88 -6.98 12.61
C PHE A 5 -13.92 -5.53 12.15
N ALA A 6 -15.13 -5.09 11.72
CA ALA A 6 -15.43 -3.68 11.69
C ALA A 6 -15.55 -3.17 13.14
N SER A 7 -14.85 -2.07 13.46
CA SER A 7 -15.02 -1.39 14.74
C SER A 7 -16.48 -1.00 14.93
N SER A 8 -17.15 -1.60 15.92
CA SER A 8 -18.52 -1.22 16.27
C SER A 8 -18.56 0.22 16.78
N PRO A 9 -19.52 1.07 16.37
CA PRO A 9 -19.55 2.49 16.72
C PRO A 9 -19.98 2.79 18.18
N THR A 10 -20.17 1.78 19.01
CA THR A 10 -20.51 1.94 20.43
C THR A 10 -19.34 1.50 21.31
N GLY A 11 -18.53 2.45 21.71
CA GLY A 11 -17.29 2.26 22.44
C GLY A 11 -17.43 1.80 23.88
N THR A 12 -17.43 0.47 24.11
CA THR A 12 -17.15 -0.13 25.44
C THR A 12 -16.56 -1.55 25.33
N GLY A 13 -16.18 -2.06 24.15
CA GLY A 13 -15.48 -3.34 24.04
C GLY A 13 -13.94 -3.18 24.11
N PRO A 14 -13.18 -4.12 24.70
CA PRO A 14 -11.73 -4.12 24.60
C PRO A 14 -11.38 -4.17 23.10
N LYS A 15 -10.59 -3.18 22.67
CA LYS A 15 -10.17 -3.09 21.27
C LYS A 15 -9.26 -4.27 20.97
N LEU A 16 -9.68 -5.20 20.13
CA LEU A 16 -8.91 -6.36 19.70
C LEU A 16 -7.54 -5.92 19.11
N SER A 17 -7.49 -4.78 18.43
CA SER A 17 -6.26 -4.18 17.91
C SER A 17 -5.19 -3.90 18.98
N GLY A 18 -5.58 -3.59 20.22
CA GLY A 18 -4.65 -3.38 21.33
C GLY A 18 -4.01 -4.68 21.85
N SER A 19 -4.54 -5.84 21.48
CA SER A 19 -4.01 -7.17 21.81
C SER A 19 -3.17 -7.80 20.69
N GLY A 20 -2.91 -7.07 19.58
CA GLY A 20 -2.20 -7.58 18.41
C GLY A 20 -3.04 -8.48 17.49
N ILE A 21 -4.34 -8.59 17.74
CA ILE A 21 -5.25 -9.37 16.91
C ILE A 21 -5.93 -8.42 15.91
N GLN A 22 -5.49 -8.47 14.66
CA GLN A 22 -5.98 -7.63 13.57
C GLN A 22 -6.76 -8.42 12.53
N ARG A 23 -6.59 -9.75 12.51
CA ARG A 23 -7.24 -10.67 11.59
C ARG A 23 -7.64 -11.95 12.28
N ILE A 24 -8.79 -12.50 11.88
CA ILE A 24 -9.27 -13.83 12.27
C ILE A 24 -9.75 -14.54 11.01
N GLU A 25 -9.22 -15.73 10.77
CA GLU A 25 -9.63 -16.59 9.66
C GLU A 25 -10.45 -17.76 10.17
N PHE A 26 -11.65 -17.91 9.61
CA PHE A 26 -12.51 -19.04 9.86
C PHE A 26 -12.41 -20.03 8.70
N PRO A 27 -12.31 -21.34 8.94
CA PRO A 27 -12.47 -22.35 7.90
C PRO A 27 -13.89 -22.31 7.31
N GLU A 28 -14.14 -23.07 6.24
CA GLU A 28 -15.44 -23.09 5.55
C GLU A 28 -16.60 -23.49 6.49
N SER A 29 -16.31 -24.29 7.50
CA SER A 29 -17.28 -24.68 8.54
C SER A 29 -16.62 -24.64 9.92
N VAL A 30 -17.28 -24.04 10.89
CA VAL A 30 -16.89 -24.00 12.30
C VAL A 30 -18.12 -24.40 13.11
N ASP A 31 -17.99 -25.38 13.98
CA ASP A 31 -19.08 -25.75 14.85
C ASP A 31 -19.19 -24.79 16.07
N PRO A 32 -20.34 -24.77 16.77
CA PRO A 32 -20.56 -23.86 17.90
C PRO A 32 -19.61 -24.09 19.08
N GLU A 33 -19.10 -25.31 19.28
CA GLU A 33 -18.13 -25.60 20.36
C GLU A 33 -16.75 -25.11 20.01
N GLU A 34 -16.31 -25.32 18.77
CA GLU A 34 -15.05 -24.76 18.23
C GLU A 34 -15.06 -23.24 18.32
N TYR A 35 -16.16 -22.58 17.94
CA TYR A 35 -16.28 -21.14 18.03
C TYR A 35 -16.23 -20.63 19.47
N ARG A 36 -16.86 -21.35 20.41
CA ARG A 36 -16.83 -21.01 21.84
C ARG A 36 -15.39 -21.14 22.40
N GLY A 37 -14.72 -22.27 22.11
CA GLY A 37 -13.33 -22.49 22.53
C GLY A 37 -12.38 -21.39 22.00
N PHE A 38 -12.56 -20.99 20.75
CA PHE A 38 -11.82 -19.89 20.15
C PHE A 38 -12.08 -18.55 20.87
N LEU A 39 -13.32 -18.22 21.23
CA LEU A 39 -13.63 -17.00 21.98
C LEU A 39 -12.98 -16.99 23.36
N GLU A 40 -12.99 -18.12 24.07
CA GLU A 40 -12.33 -18.25 25.37
C GLU A 40 -10.81 -18.07 25.27
N GLU A 41 -10.18 -18.60 24.23
CA GLU A 41 -8.75 -18.45 23.97
C GLU A 41 -8.39 -16.98 23.66
N ILE A 42 -9.17 -16.31 22.79
CA ILE A 42 -8.96 -14.89 22.49
C ILE A 42 -9.09 -14.02 23.73
N LEU A 43 -10.15 -14.21 24.52
CA LEU A 43 -10.37 -13.43 25.74
C LEU A 43 -9.23 -13.62 26.74
N THR A 44 -8.70 -14.85 26.83
CA THR A 44 -7.55 -15.16 27.68
C THR A 44 -6.30 -14.42 27.20
N ASN A 45 -6.02 -14.45 25.87
CA ASN A 45 -4.88 -13.77 25.29
C ASN A 45 -4.97 -12.23 25.48
N ILE A 46 -6.15 -11.64 25.25
CA ILE A 46 -6.39 -10.22 25.50
C ILE A 46 -6.10 -9.85 26.96
N ALA A 47 -6.56 -10.66 27.91
CA ALA A 47 -6.31 -10.43 29.33
C ALA A 47 -4.83 -10.54 29.70
N LEU A 48 -4.09 -11.46 29.08
CA LEU A 48 -2.66 -11.64 29.29
C LEU A 48 -1.83 -10.48 28.68
N VAL A 49 -2.20 -10.01 27.51
CA VAL A 49 -1.55 -8.84 26.86
C VAL A 49 -1.83 -7.58 27.69
N ALA A 50 -3.08 -7.35 28.09
CA ALA A 50 -3.44 -6.22 28.94
C ALA A 50 -2.73 -6.24 30.31
N GLY A 51 -2.42 -7.43 30.81
CA GLY A 51 -1.65 -7.64 32.05
C GLY A 51 -0.12 -7.57 31.86
N GLY A 52 0.38 -7.27 30.66
CA GLY A 52 1.83 -7.18 30.36
C GLY A 52 2.57 -8.52 30.40
N LYS A 53 1.85 -9.63 30.37
CA LYS A 53 2.42 -11.00 30.51
C LYS A 53 2.71 -11.67 29.18
N LEU A 54 2.22 -11.15 28.07
CA LEU A 54 2.52 -11.62 26.72
C LEU A 54 2.91 -10.45 25.82
N ARG A 55 3.89 -10.64 24.94
CA ARG A 55 4.14 -9.75 23.80
C ARG A 55 3.24 -10.20 22.65
N SER A 56 2.65 -9.27 21.94
CA SER A 56 1.92 -9.56 20.69
C SER A 56 2.88 -10.17 19.68
N GLU A 57 2.63 -11.40 19.25
CA GLU A 57 3.39 -12.01 18.15
C GLU A 57 2.85 -11.48 16.80
N PRO A 58 3.73 -11.10 15.86
CA PRO A 58 3.32 -10.55 14.57
C PRO A 58 2.73 -11.58 13.61
N GLU A 59 2.83 -12.89 13.92
CA GLU A 59 2.37 -13.96 13.03
C GLU A 59 0.94 -14.43 13.39
N LEU A 60 0.18 -14.82 12.35
CA LEU A 60 -1.09 -15.53 12.53
C LEU A 60 -0.85 -16.84 13.26
N ALA A 61 -1.27 -16.91 14.51
CA ALA A 61 -1.27 -18.16 15.28
C ALA A 61 -2.51 -18.98 14.95
N GLN A 62 -2.36 -20.28 14.85
CA GLN A 62 -3.52 -21.19 14.86
C GLN A 62 -4.00 -21.35 16.30
N SER A 63 -5.30 -21.23 16.53
CA SER A 63 -5.89 -21.56 17.83
C SER A 63 -5.45 -22.97 18.26
N ARG A 64 -5.13 -23.14 19.53
CA ARG A 64 -4.74 -24.44 20.07
C ARG A 64 -5.92 -25.41 20.19
N LEU A 65 -7.14 -24.88 20.20
CA LEU A 65 -8.38 -25.63 20.44
C LEU A 65 -9.24 -25.78 19.19
N THR A 66 -9.01 -24.92 18.17
CA THR A 66 -9.88 -24.85 16.98
C THR A 66 -9.06 -24.61 15.72
N PRO A 67 -9.59 -24.92 14.52
CA PRO A 67 -8.92 -24.63 13.25
C PRO A 67 -8.93 -23.15 12.87
N ILE A 68 -9.41 -22.26 13.74
CA ILE A 68 -9.48 -20.82 13.52
C ILE A 68 -8.09 -20.22 13.71
N ARG A 69 -7.66 -19.36 12.80
CA ARG A 69 -6.36 -18.66 12.86
C ARG A 69 -6.59 -17.19 13.19
N PHE A 70 -5.72 -16.62 14.03
CA PHE A 70 -5.80 -15.21 14.40
C PHE A 70 -4.40 -14.61 14.64
N GLY A 71 -4.26 -13.30 14.48
CA GLY A 71 -2.98 -12.61 14.69
C GLY A 71 -2.97 -11.21 14.11
N ALA A 72 -1.76 -10.66 13.98
CA ALA A 72 -1.53 -9.37 13.34
C ALA A 72 -1.54 -9.53 11.81
N ILE A 73 -1.90 -8.46 11.10
CA ILE A 73 -1.63 -8.30 9.67
C ILE A 73 -0.16 -7.93 9.53
N GLY A 74 0.59 -8.63 8.69
CA GLY A 74 2.00 -8.36 8.49
C GLY A 74 2.53 -8.89 7.17
N VAL A 75 3.51 -8.19 6.63
CA VAL A 75 4.24 -8.61 5.42
C VAL A 75 5.05 -9.86 5.74
N ARG A 76 4.84 -10.93 4.99
CA ARG A 76 5.59 -12.18 5.11
C ARG A 76 6.62 -12.30 4.00
N ALA A 77 7.82 -12.75 4.35
CA ALA A 77 8.73 -13.31 3.38
C ALA A 77 8.18 -14.69 2.96
N SER A 78 7.76 -14.84 1.71
CA SER A 78 7.32 -16.15 1.22
C SER A 78 8.52 -17.07 1.11
N GLN A 79 8.66 -18.01 2.04
CA GLN A 79 9.52 -19.16 1.80
C GLN A 79 8.82 -20.05 0.76
N ALA A 80 9.39 -20.12 -0.43
CA ALA A 80 8.97 -21.10 -1.41
C ALA A 80 9.01 -22.50 -0.77
N ARG A 81 7.84 -23.16 -0.67
CA ARG A 81 7.76 -24.56 -0.27
C ARG A 81 8.60 -25.36 -1.27
N SER A 82 9.74 -25.86 -0.82
CA SER A 82 10.54 -26.82 -1.58
C SER A 82 9.73 -28.11 -1.77
N ALA A 83 9.13 -28.26 -2.95
CA ALA A 83 8.85 -29.60 -3.46
C ALA A 83 10.19 -30.20 -3.89
N THR A 84 10.53 -31.31 -3.30
CA THR A 84 11.69 -32.13 -3.59
C THR A 84 11.87 -32.36 -5.07
N THR A 85 12.87 -31.75 -5.69
CA THR A 85 13.65 -32.33 -6.78
C THR A 85 14.95 -31.52 -6.91
N GLU A 86 16.07 -32.21 -6.82
CA GLU A 86 17.42 -31.67 -6.95
C GLU A 86 17.64 -31.12 -8.35
N GLU A 87 17.72 -29.80 -8.46
CA GLU A 87 18.46 -29.11 -9.51
C GLU A 87 18.83 -27.73 -8.96
N HIS A 88 20.13 -27.37 -9.02
CA HIS A 88 20.67 -26.10 -8.57
C HIS A 88 20.08 -24.96 -9.38
N ALA A 89 19.03 -24.34 -8.85
CA ALA A 89 18.56 -23.03 -9.29
C ALA A 89 18.99 -21.97 -8.26
N PRO A 90 19.37 -20.76 -8.68
CA PRO A 90 19.72 -19.67 -7.76
C PRO A 90 18.55 -19.41 -6.79
N GLU A 91 18.86 -19.21 -5.52
CA GLU A 91 17.85 -18.93 -4.49
C GLU A 91 16.93 -17.80 -4.96
N PRO A 92 15.59 -17.99 -4.89
CA PRO A 92 14.67 -16.94 -5.31
C PRO A 92 14.83 -15.76 -4.37
N ALA A 93 15.05 -14.58 -4.93
CA ALA A 93 14.96 -13.31 -4.21
C ALA A 93 13.68 -13.31 -3.38
N LEU A 94 13.79 -13.01 -2.08
CA LEU A 94 12.68 -12.94 -1.13
C LEU A 94 11.56 -12.08 -1.72
N GLN A 95 10.48 -12.70 -2.17
CA GLN A 95 9.28 -12.00 -2.63
C GLN A 95 8.44 -11.65 -1.40
N LEU A 96 8.19 -10.37 -1.20
CA LEU A 96 7.23 -9.92 -0.19
C LEU A 96 5.82 -10.34 -0.63
N ASP A 97 5.12 -11.06 0.24
CA ASP A 97 3.71 -11.36 0.05
C ASP A 97 2.88 -10.25 0.71
N LEU A 98 2.30 -9.37 -0.12
CA LEU A 98 1.43 -8.28 0.30
C LEU A 98 -0.05 -8.59 0.01
N THR A 99 -0.40 -9.85 -0.13
CA THR A 99 -1.78 -10.28 -0.40
C THR A 99 -2.72 -9.81 0.72
N GLU A 100 -2.26 -9.82 1.97
CA GLU A 100 -3.07 -9.39 3.12
C GLU A 100 -3.34 -7.88 3.07
N GLU A 101 -2.33 -7.08 2.79
CA GLU A 101 -2.46 -5.63 2.65
C GLU A 101 -3.35 -5.26 1.46
N ALA A 102 -3.19 -5.94 0.34
CA ALA A 102 -4.02 -5.77 -0.85
C ALA A 102 -5.49 -6.07 -0.56
N ASP A 103 -5.77 -7.17 0.13
CA ASP A 103 -7.11 -7.54 0.57
C ASP A 103 -7.74 -6.48 1.50
N VAL A 104 -6.94 -5.92 2.44
CA VAL A 104 -7.43 -4.86 3.33
C VAL A 104 -7.77 -3.61 2.55
N VAL A 105 -6.92 -3.18 1.62
CA VAL A 105 -7.15 -1.99 0.79
C VAL A 105 -8.38 -2.18 -0.11
N MET A 106 -8.55 -3.35 -0.70
CA MET A 106 -9.75 -3.68 -1.49
C MET A 106 -11.02 -3.57 -0.65
N TRP A 107 -11.01 -4.19 0.53
CA TRP A 107 -12.14 -4.09 1.47
C TRP A 107 -12.41 -2.65 1.91
N MET A 108 -11.36 -1.82 2.12
CA MET A 108 -11.52 -0.41 2.46
C MET A 108 -12.24 0.36 1.34
N HIS A 109 -11.89 0.10 0.08
CA HIS A 109 -12.58 0.70 -1.07
C HIS A 109 -14.06 0.30 -1.12
N ASP A 110 -14.38 -0.98 -0.91
CA ASP A 110 -15.75 -1.49 -0.87
C ASP A 110 -16.55 -0.85 0.28
N GLU A 111 -15.96 -0.71 1.46
CA GLU A 111 -16.58 -0.09 2.62
C GLU A 111 -16.87 1.40 2.38
N VAL A 112 -15.93 2.12 1.79
CA VAL A 112 -16.12 3.54 1.40
C VAL A 112 -17.19 3.65 0.33
N ALA A 113 -17.20 2.77 -0.68
CA ALA A 113 -18.23 2.78 -1.72
C ALA A 113 -19.63 2.52 -1.14
N ALA A 114 -19.74 1.58 -0.21
CA ALA A 114 -21.02 1.17 0.40
C ALA A 114 -21.54 2.16 1.45
N ARG A 115 -20.66 2.72 2.29
CA ARG A 115 -21.03 3.49 3.48
C ARG A 115 -20.55 4.94 3.49
N GLY A 116 -19.67 5.31 2.56
CA GLY A 116 -19.11 6.67 2.46
C GLY A 116 -18.17 7.04 3.61
N ARG A 117 -17.65 6.07 4.37
CA ARG A 117 -16.75 6.30 5.52
C ARG A 117 -15.48 5.49 5.38
N LEU A 118 -14.33 6.15 5.51
CA LEU A 118 -13.01 5.54 5.47
C LEU A 118 -12.72 4.77 6.76
N PRO A 119 -12.37 3.47 6.70
CA PRO A 119 -11.83 2.72 7.82
C PRO A 119 -10.37 3.14 8.09
N LEU A 120 -10.19 4.20 8.89
CA LEU A 120 -8.87 4.81 9.11
C LEU A 120 -7.90 3.87 9.84
N VAL A 121 -8.40 3.10 10.80
CA VAL A 121 -7.55 2.16 11.57
C VAL A 121 -6.90 1.15 10.65
N GLU A 122 -7.65 0.65 9.67
CA GLU A 122 -7.18 -0.30 8.69
C GLU A 122 -6.15 0.32 7.73
N ALA A 123 -6.36 1.57 7.32
CA ALA A 123 -5.36 2.30 6.55
C ALA A 123 -4.04 2.47 7.32
N GLU A 124 -4.11 2.82 8.60
CA GLU A 124 -2.93 2.94 9.47
C GLU A 124 -2.22 1.60 9.65
N ILE A 125 -2.96 0.49 9.80
CA ILE A 125 -2.40 -0.87 9.91
C ILE A 125 -1.63 -1.25 8.64
N VAL A 126 -2.19 -0.98 7.45
CA VAL A 126 -1.50 -1.23 6.18
C VAL A 126 -0.19 -0.44 6.12
N ILE A 127 -0.20 0.84 6.47
CA ILE A 127 1.01 1.68 6.46
C ILE A 127 2.03 1.20 7.48
N ASP A 128 1.62 0.74 8.67
CA ASP A 128 2.53 0.16 9.66
C ASP A 128 3.19 -1.11 9.16
N SER A 129 2.43 -1.98 8.49
CA SER A 129 2.94 -3.19 7.88
C SER A 129 3.96 -2.88 6.78
N LEU A 130 3.63 -1.98 5.84
CA LEU A 130 4.53 -1.54 4.77
C LEU A 130 5.81 -0.89 5.32
N SER A 131 5.68 -0.01 6.33
CA SER A 131 6.83 0.63 6.98
C SER A 131 7.74 -0.41 7.66
N SER A 132 7.17 -1.40 8.33
CA SER A 132 7.93 -2.48 8.96
C SER A 132 8.68 -3.31 7.93
N ALA A 133 8.05 -3.64 6.80
CA ALA A 133 8.67 -4.37 5.71
C ALA A 133 9.85 -3.60 5.09
N MET A 134 9.68 -2.30 4.88
CA MET A 134 10.74 -1.43 4.35
C MET A 134 11.98 -1.40 5.26
N HIS A 135 11.81 -1.46 6.59
CA HIS A 135 12.92 -1.41 7.55
C HIS A 135 13.55 -2.78 7.84
N GLN A 136 12.79 -3.87 7.76
CA GLN A 136 13.32 -5.22 7.98
C GLN A 136 14.23 -5.70 6.86
N GLN A 137 14.06 -5.17 5.68
CA GLN A 137 14.87 -5.49 4.52
C GLN A 137 15.66 -4.25 4.10
N ALA A 138 16.91 -4.13 4.51
CA ALA A 138 17.79 -3.01 4.16
C ALA A 138 17.92 -2.78 2.63
N ASN A 139 17.42 -3.71 1.82
CA ASN A 139 17.38 -3.65 0.36
C ASN A 139 15.96 -3.51 -0.21
N ALA A 140 14.95 -3.46 0.63
CA ALA A 140 13.56 -3.50 0.18
C ALA A 140 12.88 -2.14 0.12
N LEU A 141 13.24 -1.29 -0.83
CA LEU A 141 12.17 -0.69 -1.60
C LEU A 141 11.63 -1.83 -2.44
N VAL A 142 10.56 -2.37 -2.01
CA VAL A 142 9.84 -3.48 -2.57
C VAL A 142 9.95 -3.47 -4.09
N PRO A 143 10.34 -4.58 -4.74
CA PRO A 143 10.07 -4.69 -6.17
C PRO A 143 8.63 -4.29 -6.32
N LEU A 144 8.36 -3.21 -7.09
CA LEU A 144 7.02 -2.69 -7.31
C LEU A 144 6.11 -3.88 -7.51
N LEU A 145 5.08 -3.97 -6.68
CA LEU A 145 4.20 -5.13 -6.66
C LEU A 145 3.70 -5.38 -8.06
N THR A 146 4.12 -6.47 -8.65
CA THR A 146 3.58 -6.97 -9.89
C THR A 146 2.49 -7.96 -9.53
N LEU A 147 1.26 -7.51 -9.48
CA LEU A 147 0.13 -8.43 -9.33
C LEU A 147 -0.11 -9.19 -10.64
N LYS A 148 -0.43 -10.46 -10.48
CA LYS A 148 -0.71 -11.37 -11.59
C LYS A 148 -2.13 -11.22 -12.16
N GLU A 149 -3.03 -10.52 -11.44
CA GLU A 149 -4.45 -10.44 -11.79
C GLU A 149 -4.93 -9.00 -11.96
N PHE A 150 -5.69 -8.78 -13.02
CA PHE A 150 -6.15 -7.47 -13.50
C PHE A 150 -7.15 -6.77 -12.57
N ASP A 151 -7.99 -7.51 -11.84
CA ASP A 151 -9.04 -6.97 -10.98
C ASP A 151 -8.50 -6.24 -9.72
N GLN A 152 -7.21 -6.41 -9.43
CA GLN A 152 -6.55 -5.81 -8.26
C GLN A 152 -5.71 -4.56 -8.61
N TYR A 153 -5.82 -4.03 -9.84
CA TYR A 153 -4.97 -2.93 -10.32
C TYR A 153 -5.00 -1.70 -9.39
N THR A 154 -6.19 -1.22 -9.01
CA THR A 154 -6.33 -0.02 -8.17
C THR A 154 -5.71 -0.21 -6.78
N THR A 155 -5.87 -1.39 -6.22
CA THR A 155 -5.34 -1.75 -4.89
C THR A 155 -3.82 -1.80 -4.88
N THR A 156 -3.21 -2.48 -5.88
CA THR A 156 -1.76 -2.57 -6.01
C THR A 156 -1.13 -1.21 -6.27
N HIS A 157 -1.75 -0.43 -7.14
CA HIS A 157 -1.32 0.92 -7.42
C HIS A 157 -1.29 1.78 -6.14
N ALA A 158 -2.34 1.73 -5.33
CA ALA A 158 -2.39 2.46 -4.07
C ALA A 158 -1.27 2.04 -3.10
N LEU A 159 -0.99 0.74 -2.99
CA LEU A 159 0.12 0.21 -2.17
C LEU A 159 1.48 0.65 -2.71
N ASN A 160 1.70 0.54 -4.02
CA ASN A 160 2.94 0.97 -4.66
C ASN A 160 3.21 2.46 -4.45
N VAL A 161 2.19 3.30 -4.66
CA VAL A 161 2.31 4.75 -4.45
C VAL A 161 2.59 5.06 -2.99
N ALA A 162 1.97 4.37 -2.04
CA ALA A 162 2.25 4.52 -0.61
C ALA A 162 3.72 4.19 -0.28
N VAL A 163 4.23 3.06 -0.76
CA VAL A 163 5.63 2.63 -0.53
C VAL A 163 6.62 3.60 -1.18
N LEU A 164 6.37 4.01 -2.42
CA LEU A 164 7.23 4.99 -3.12
C LEU A 164 7.22 6.34 -2.40
N ALA A 165 6.06 6.81 -1.93
CA ALA A 165 5.94 8.06 -1.20
C ALA A 165 6.67 8.02 0.15
N MET A 166 6.58 6.91 0.91
CA MET A 166 7.33 6.71 2.14
C MET A 166 8.85 6.68 1.85
N GLY A 167 9.29 5.91 0.86
CA GLY A 167 10.69 5.82 0.51
C GLY A 167 11.30 7.16 0.07
N LEU A 168 10.56 7.93 -0.72
CA LEU A 168 11.00 9.28 -1.13
C LEU A 168 11.01 10.26 0.06
N ALA A 169 10.04 10.17 0.96
CA ALA A 169 10.01 10.97 2.18
C ALA A 169 11.21 10.66 3.10
N GLU A 170 11.58 9.39 3.25
CA GLU A 170 12.80 8.99 3.97
C GLU A 170 14.07 9.47 3.29
N HIS A 171 14.16 9.33 1.97
CA HIS A 171 15.30 9.82 1.18
C HIS A 171 15.50 11.34 1.32
N LEU A 172 14.41 12.09 1.46
CA LEU A 172 14.41 13.53 1.75
C LEU A 172 14.73 13.87 3.21
N GLY A 173 14.89 12.88 4.09
CA GLY A 173 15.22 13.08 5.50
C GLY A 173 14.04 13.54 6.36
N LEU A 174 12.81 13.28 5.93
CA LEU A 174 11.62 13.60 6.72
C LEU A 174 11.52 12.71 7.97
N SER A 175 10.85 13.21 9.01
CA SER A 175 10.65 12.44 10.24
C SER A 175 9.77 11.21 10.02
N THR A 176 9.91 10.17 10.85
CA THR A 176 9.09 8.95 10.81
C THR A 176 7.59 9.27 10.79
N ARG A 177 7.16 10.31 11.51
CA ARG A 177 5.76 10.74 11.52
C ARG A 177 5.33 11.28 10.15
N GLU A 178 6.16 12.07 9.49
CA GLU A 178 5.87 12.61 8.16
C GLU A 178 5.90 11.51 7.12
N VAL A 179 6.89 10.61 7.18
CA VAL A 179 6.97 9.42 6.29
C VAL A 179 5.67 8.63 6.33
N ARG A 180 5.17 8.31 7.54
CA ARG A 180 3.87 7.62 7.70
C ARG A 180 2.71 8.44 7.13
N ALA A 181 2.66 9.74 7.42
CA ALA A 181 1.60 10.61 6.90
C ALA A 181 1.60 10.67 5.36
N TYR A 182 2.77 10.65 4.73
CA TYR A 182 2.91 10.60 3.27
C TYR A 182 2.52 9.23 2.71
N GLY A 183 2.82 8.14 3.44
CA GLY A 183 2.33 6.81 3.11
C GLY A 183 0.81 6.72 3.10
N VAL A 184 0.14 7.20 4.18
CA VAL A 184 -1.33 7.27 4.25
C VAL A 184 -1.88 8.13 3.11
N ALA A 185 -1.26 9.28 2.83
CA ALA A 185 -1.70 10.15 1.73
C ALA A 185 -1.56 9.47 0.36
N GLY A 186 -0.44 8.74 0.14
CA GLY A 186 -0.24 7.94 -1.07
C GLY A 186 -1.24 6.79 -1.19
N LEU A 187 -1.57 6.11 -0.08
CA LEU A 187 -2.56 5.04 -0.07
C LEU A 187 -3.97 5.55 -0.45
N LEU A 188 -4.32 6.76 -0.02
CA LEU A 188 -5.66 7.32 -0.16
C LEU A 188 -5.82 8.30 -1.33
N HIS A 189 -4.76 8.59 -2.11
CA HIS A 189 -4.79 9.63 -3.15
C HIS A 189 -5.92 9.43 -4.16
N ASP A 190 -6.19 8.20 -4.51
CA ASP A 190 -7.16 7.77 -5.53
C ASP A 190 -8.52 7.32 -4.95
N LEU A 191 -8.76 7.50 -3.64
CA LEU A 191 -9.98 7.02 -2.96
C LEU A 191 -11.28 7.47 -3.66
N GLY A 192 -11.28 8.64 -4.27
CA GLY A 192 -12.44 9.16 -4.98
C GLY A 192 -12.87 8.34 -6.21
N LYS A 193 -12.02 7.44 -6.71
CA LYS A 193 -12.38 6.53 -7.81
C LYS A 193 -13.54 5.59 -7.47
N VAL A 194 -13.85 5.39 -6.19
CA VAL A 194 -15.05 4.66 -5.75
C VAL A 194 -16.38 5.32 -6.24
N LYS A 195 -16.32 6.60 -6.64
CA LYS A 195 -17.46 7.32 -7.22
C LYS A 195 -17.51 7.24 -8.75
N VAL A 196 -16.47 6.76 -9.40
CA VAL A 196 -16.38 6.62 -10.85
C VAL A 196 -17.00 5.28 -11.26
N PRO A 197 -17.85 5.24 -12.32
CA PRO A 197 -18.37 3.97 -12.82
C PRO A 197 -17.24 2.98 -13.13
N VAL A 198 -17.40 1.74 -12.70
CA VAL A 198 -16.37 0.68 -12.84
C VAL A 198 -16.00 0.45 -14.30
N GLU A 199 -16.98 0.58 -15.21
CA GLU A 199 -16.79 0.43 -16.64
C GLU A 199 -15.82 1.51 -17.20
N SER A 200 -15.81 2.71 -16.60
CA SER A 200 -14.88 3.79 -16.98
C SER A 200 -13.50 3.56 -16.37
N VAL A 201 -13.41 3.03 -15.14
CA VAL A 201 -12.12 2.73 -14.48
C VAL A 201 -11.41 1.58 -15.20
N GLN A 202 -12.14 0.53 -15.60
CA GLN A 202 -11.61 -0.68 -16.22
C GLN A 202 -11.61 -0.62 -17.76
N LYS A 203 -12.00 0.50 -18.38
CA LYS A 203 -12.15 0.61 -19.83
C LYS A 203 -10.84 0.32 -20.56
N PRO A 204 -10.81 -0.68 -21.46
CA PRO A 204 -9.67 -0.91 -22.32
C PRO A 204 -9.62 0.15 -23.43
N GLY A 205 -8.81 1.19 -23.25
CA GLY A 205 -8.63 2.25 -24.25
C GLY A 205 -8.88 3.66 -23.71
N ALA A 206 -9.03 4.62 -24.63
CA ALA A 206 -9.25 6.01 -24.27
C ALA A 206 -10.68 6.23 -23.74
N LEU A 207 -10.79 7.08 -22.71
CA LEU A 207 -12.09 7.56 -22.22
C LEU A 207 -12.72 8.53 -23.22
N THR A 208 -14.05 8.49 -23.33
CA THR A 208 -14.79 9.56 -24.04
C THR A 208 -14.64 10.88 -23.27
N PRO A 209 -14.98 12.03 -23.88
CA PRO A 209 -14.97 13.32 -23.17
C PRO A 209 -15.84 13.31 -21.90
N GLU A 210 -17.00 12.64 -21.94
CA GLU A 210 -17.93 12.52 -20.81
C GLU A 210 -17.36 11.63 -19.71
N GLU A 211 -16.83 10.45 -20.04
CA GLU A 211 -16.16 9.54 -19.10
C GLU A 211 -14.94 10.23 -18.47
N ARG A 212 -14.16 10.98 -19.29
CA ARG A 212 -13.02 11.75 -18.79
C ARG A 212 -13.47 12.84 -17.81
N ALA A 213 -14.56 13.54 -18.08
CA ALA A 213 -15.10 14.54 -17.18
C ALA A 213 -15.49 13.95 -15.82
N ILE A 214 -16.10 12.75 -15.82
CA ILE A 214 -16.42 12.00 -14.59
C ILE A 214 -15.12 11.58 -13.89
N MET A 215 -14.18 10.99 -14.61
CA MET A 215 -12.89 10.57 -14.06
C MET A 215 -12.17 11.74 -13.38
N CYS A 216 -12.16 12.92 -13.99
CA CYS A 216 -11.49 14.10 -13.43
C CYS A 216 -12.16 14.66 -12.15
N GLN A 217 -13.27 14.09 -11.69
CA GLN A 217 -13.91 14.47 -10.41
C GLN A 217 -13.32 13.70 -9.22
N HIS A 218 -12.63 12.54 -9.42
CA HIS A 218 -12.16 11.74 -8.32
C HIS A 218 -11.25 12.48 -7.32
N PRO A 219 -10.43 13.49 -7.70
CA PRO A 219 -9.64 14.22 -6.70
C PRO A 219 -10.53 15.03 -5.73
N VAL A 220 -11.59 15.63 -6.26
CA VAL A 220 -12.55 16.39 -5.45
C VAL A 220 -13.36 15.46 -4.56
N ASP A 221 -13.83 14.34 -5.12
CA ASP A 221 -14.63 13.36 -4.39
C ASP A 221 -13.79 12.64 -3.32
N GLY A 222 -12.53 12.31 -3.62
CA GLY A 222 -11.60 11.72 -2.68
C GLY A 222 -11.32 12.63 -1.49
N ALA A 223 -10.99 13.89 -1.75
CA ALA A 223 -10.76 14.86 -0.68
C ALA A 223 -11.99 15.03 0.21
N ARG A 224 -13.20 15.08 -0.38
CA ARG A 224 -14.46 15.16 0.38
C ARG A 224 -14.67 13.92 1.26
N LEU A 225 -14.54 12.72 0.69
CA LEU A 225 -14.71 11.46 1.42
C LEU A 225 -13.75 11.35 2.61
N ILE A 226 -12.49 11.78 2.42
CA ILE A 226 -11.48 11.77 3.48
C ILE A 226 -11.88 12.72 4.61
N LEU A 227 -12.22 13.98 4.30
CA LEU A 227 -12.59 14.99 5.30
C LEU A 227 -13.90 14.65 6.03
N GLU A 228 -14.86 14.04 5.36
CA GLU A 228 -16.12 13.58 5.97
C GLU A 228 -15.88 12.38 6.91
N SER A 229 -14.85 11.59 6.68
CA SER A 229 -14.48 10.44 7.51
C SER A 229 -13.71 10.84 8.76
N ASP A 230 -12.68 11.68 8.62
CA ASP A 230 -11.90 12.23 9.74
C ASP A 230 -11.24 13.57 9.35
N ASN A 231 -11.58 14.63 10.06
CA ASN A 231 -11.04 15.97 9.83
C ASN A 231 -9.56 16.14 10.22
N ARG A 232 -8.92 15.13 10.80
CA ARG A 232 -7.48 15.12 11.10
C ARG A 232 -6.63 14.67 9.91
N LEU A 233 -7.26 14.25 8.83
CA LEU A 233 -6.61 13.79 7.59
C LEU A 233 -6.41 14.93 6.56
N ASP A 234 -6.21 16.16 7.02
CA ASP A 234 -6.04 17.34 6.15
C ASP A 234 -4.97 17.13 5.08
N LEU A 235 -3.83 16.48 5.44
CA LEU A 235 -2.75 16.19 4.48
C LEU A 235 -3.22 15.22 3.39
N SER A 236 -3.87 14.12 3.77
CA SER A 236 -4.37 13.13 2.81
C SER A 236 -5.46 13.71 1.91
N ALA A 237 -6.33 14.56 2.46
CA ALA A 237 -7.34 15.26 1.68
C ALA A 237 -6.71 16.27 0.69
N ALA A 238 -5.69 17.01 1.13
CA ALA A 238 -4.94 17.91 0.24
C ALA A 238 -4.27 17.12 -0.90
N VAL A 239 -3.61 16.00 -0.59
CA VAL A 239 -2.98 15.14 -1.59
C VAL A 239 -4.03 14.56 -2.54
N ALA A 240 -5.14 14.02 -2.06
CA ALA A 240 -6.20 13.50 -2.90
C ALA A 240 -6.75 14.56 -3.87
N PHE A 241 -6.87 15.82 -3.40
CA PHE A 241 -7.33 16.92 -4.25
C PHE A 241 -6.28 17.37 -5.28
N GLU A 242 -4.99 17.37 -4.91
CA GLU A 242 -3.93 18.07 -5.66
C GLU A 242 -3.07 17.17 -6.54
N HIS A 243 -3.08 15.83 -6.35
CA HIS A 243 -2.10 14.92 -6.96
C HIS A 243 -2.09 14.89 -8.50
N HIS A 244 -3.09 15.44 -9.16
CA HIS A 244 -3.10 15.63 -10.62
C HIS A 244 -2.91 17.09 -11.07
N ILE A 245 -2.58 17.99 -10.15
CA ILE A 245 -2.29 19.39 -10.50
C ILE A 245 -0.79 19.49 -10.78
N MET A 246 -0.47 19.96 -12.00
CA MET A 246 0.90 20.21 -12.44
C MET A 246 1.42 21.53 -11.87
N ILE A 247 2.75 21.67 -11.74
CA ILE A 247 3.36 22.87 -11.15
C ILE A 247 3.18 24.12 -12.03
N ASP A 248 3.00 23.95 -13.35
CA ASP A 248 2.69 25.05 -14.26
C ASP A 248 1.22 25.51 -14.18
N GLY A 249 0.40 24.81 -13.39
CA GLY A 249 -1.03 25.06 -13.23
C GLY A 249 -1.92 24.26 -14.18
N GLY A 250 -1.33 23.37 -14.98
CA GLY A 250 -2.05 22.38 -15.79
C GLY A 250 -2.64 21.25 -14.93
N GLY A 251 -3.22 20.25 -15.60
CA GLY A 251 -3.85 19.12 -14.92
C GLY A 251 -5.26 19.41 -14.41
N TYR A 252 -5.69 18.69 -13.39
CA TYR A 252 -7.02 18.80 -12.77
C TYR A 252 -6.98 18.48 -11.28
N PRO A 253 -7.94 18.94 -10.46
CA PRO A 253 -8.99 19.89 -10.81
C PRO A 253 -8.44 21.31 -11.07
N THR A 254 -9.11 22.07 -11.94
CA THR A 254 -8.70 23.44 -12.25
C THR A 254 -8.91 24.35 -11.04
N ARG A 255 -7.87 25.06 -10.62
CA ARG A 255 -7.94 26.03 -9.51
C ARG A 255 -8.37 27.42 -9.97
N ARG A 256 -9.10 28.11 -9.11
CA ARG A 256 -9.51 29.52 -9.36
C ARG A 256 -8.38 30.53 -9.09
N SER A 257 -7.40 30.17 -8.28
CA SER A 257 -6.26 31.02 -7.93
C SER A 257 -4.95 30.20 -8.01
N ARG A 258 -3.87 30.86 -8.45
CA ARG A 258 -2.52 30.29 -8.38
C ARG A 258 -2.10 30.16 -6.91
N ARG A 259 -1.92 28.95 -6.49
CA ARG A 259 -1.33 28.58 -5.20
C ARG A 259 -0.47 27.36 -5.44
N ASP A 260 0.70 27.32 -4.82
CA ASP A 260 1.54 26.14 -4.89
C ASP A 260 0.84 24.92 -4.28
N CYS A 261 1.02 23.76 -4.87
CA CYS A 261 0.56 22.51 -4.29
C CYS A 261 1.33 22.19 -3.01
N HIS A 262 0.71 21.47 -2.11
CA HIS A 262 1.41 20.99 -0.93
C HIS A 262 2.59 20.10 -1.33
N HIS A 263 3.70 20.16 -0.58
CA HIS A 263 4.91 19.37 -0.86
C HIS A 263 4.60 17.87 -1.00
N ALA A 264 3.75 17.31 -0.11
CA ALA A 264 3.32 15.92 -0.20
C ALA A 264 2.55 15.61 -1.48
N SER A 265 1.73 16.55 -1.98
CA SER A 265 0.98 16.35 -3.22
C SER A 265 1.91 16.25 -4.43
N MET A 266 2.93 17.11 -4.49
CA MET A 266 3.95 17.07 -5.54
C MET A 266 4.80 15.80 -5.45
N LEU A 267 5.06 15.30 -4.24
CA LEU A 267 5.78 14.06 -4.00
C LEU A 267 4.95 12.84 -4.43
N VAL A 268 3.70 12.77 -4.02
CA VAL A 268 2.79 11.68 -4.43
C VAL A 268 2.56 11.69 -5.92
N HIS A 269 2.46 12.88 -6.56
CA HIS A 269 2.30 13.00 -8.01
C HIS A 269 3.43 12.30 -8.80
N VAL A 270 4.68 12.48 -8.44
CA VAL A 270 5.80 11.81 -9.15
C VAL A 270 5.78 10.31 -8.92
N CYS A 271 5.39 9.84 -7.72
CA CYS A 271 5.25 8.42 -7.40
C CYS A 271 4.10 7.78 -8.18
N ASP A 272 2.94 8.44 -8.24
CA ASP A 272 1.76 8.01 -8.99
C ASP A 272 2.07 7.85 -10.48
N VAL A 273 2.63 8.87 -11.11
CA VAL A 273 2.98 8.82 -12.53
C VAL A 273 4.02 7.73 -12.80
N PHE A 274 5.02 7.58 -11.93
CA PHE A 274 6.02 6.52 -12.07
C PHE A 274 5.38 5.14 -12.03
N ASP A 275 4.58 4.83 -11.00
CA ASP A 275 3.92 3.52 -10.89
C ASP A 275 2.95 3.30 -12.05
N ALA A 276 2.14 4.31 -12.38
CA ALA A 276 1.20 4.23 -13.49
C ALA A 276 1.90 3.90 -14.83
N LEU A 277 3.10 4.42 -15.11
CA LEU A 277 3.86 4.13 -16.32
C LEU A 277 4.56 2.77 -16.27
N ARG A 278 5.00 2.33 -15.09
CA ARG A 278 5.67 1.05 -14.85
C ARG A 278 4.73 -0.14 -14.78
N THR A 279 3.45 0.09 -14.59
CA THR A 279 2.45 -0.98 -14.47
C THR A 279 1.89 -1.35 -15.84
N HIS A 280 1.80 -2.66 -16.10
CA HIS A 280 1.15 -3.20 -17.30
C HIS A 280 -0.36 -2.93 -17.24
N ARG A 281 -0.90 -2.41 -18.35
CA ARG A 281 -2.35 -2.22 -18.51
C ARG A 281 -2.83 -3.01 -19.73
N PRO A 282 -4.10 -3.42 -19.82
CA PRO A 282 -4.59 -4.25 -20.95
C PRO A 282 -4.34 -3.65 -22.33
N TYR A 283 -4.20 -2.32 -22.38
CA TYR A 283 -4.01 -1.54 -23.61
C TYR A 283 -2.61 -0.93 -23.71
N ARG A 284 -1.70 -1.19 -22.73
CA ARG A 284 -0.36 -0.61 -22.73
C ARG A 284 0.64 -1.48 -21.97
N VAL A 285 1.72 -1.83 -22.63
CA VAL A 285 2.88 -2.47 -21.99
C VAL A 285 3.52 -1.53 -20.96
N ALA A 286 4.01 -2.07 -19.85
CA ALA A 286 4.79 -1.33 -18.89
C ALA A 286 6.03 -0.71 -19.56
N TRP A 287 6.35 0.52 -19.19
CA TRP A 287 7.57 1.18 -19.65
C TRP A 287 8.77 0.71 -18.84
N GLU A 288 9.93 0.65 -19.49
CA GLU A 288 11.19 0.43 -18.80
C GLU A 288 11.53 1.61 -17.87
N THR A 289 12.21 1.32 -16.75
CA THR A 289 12.55 2.34 -15.74
C THR A 289 13.23 3.55 -16.34
N ASN A 290 14.21 3.35 -17.21
CA ASN A 290 14.94 4.45 -17.85
C ASN A 290 14.02 5.33 -18.70
N ALA A 291 13.06 4.75 -19.43
CA ALA A 291 12.10 5.53 -20.22
C ALA A 291 11.20 6.39 -19.34
N VAL A 292 10.81 5.88 -18.15
CA VAL A 292 10.03 6.67 -17.19
C VAL A 292 10.87 7.79 -16.55
N VAL A 293 12.12 7.51 -16.22
CA VAL A 293 13.08 8.52 -15.71
C VAL A 293 13.28 9.65 -16.74
N ASP A 294 13.41 9.30 -18.02
CA ASP A 294 13.53 10.28 -19.10
C ASP A 294 12.25 11.13 -19.23
N TYR A 295 11.09 10.50 -19.13
CA TYR A 295 9.79 11.18 -19.14
C TYR A 295 9.69 12.20 -18.01
N ILE A 296 9.99 11.78 -16.77
CA ILE A 296 9.97 12.66 -15.60
C ILE A 296 10.97 13.81 -15.77
N THR A 297 12.19 13.51 -16.25
CA THR A 297 13.26 14.51 -16.45
C THR A 297 12.85 15.59 -17.45
N GLN A 298 12.24 15.19 -18.58
CA GLN A 298 11.80 16.13 -19.63
C GLN A 298 10.66 17.05 -19.16
N ARG A 299 9.91 16.64 -18.13
CA ARG A 299 8.75 17.38 -17.61
C ARG A 299 9.00 18.10 -16.29
N MET A 300 10.22 18.12 -15.81
CA MET A 300 10.60 19.01 -14.72
C MET A 300 10.29 20.46 -15.09
N ASN A 301 9.79 21.23 -14.14
CA ASN A 301 9.33 22.62 -14.26
C ASN A 301 8.02 22.84 -15.04
N THR A 302 7.39 21.78 -15.56
CA THR A 302 6.05 21.85 -16.17
C THR A 302 5.07 20.99 -15.41
N GLU A 303 5.29 19.69 -15.37
CA GLU A 303 4.47 18.73 -14.65
C GLU A 303 4.99 18.49 -13.23
N PHE A 304 6.30 18.23 -13.09
CA PHE A 304 6.93 17.85 -11.84
C PHE A 304 7.76 18.97 -11.20
N HIS A 305 7.68 19.07 -9.87
CA HIS A 305 8.59 19.94 -9.11
C HIS A 305 10.04 19.45 -9.27
N PRO A 306 10.97 20.31 -9.72
CA PRO A 306 12.29 19.87 -10.14
C PRO A 306 13.12 19.23 -9.01
N ASP A 307 13.03 19.74 -7.78
CA ASP A 307 13.79 19.19 -6.65
C ASP A 307 13.24 17.83 -6.21
N ILE A 308 11.93 17.68 -6.18
CA ILE A 308 11.27 16.41 -5.85
C ILE A 308 11.56 15.36 -6.92
N ALA A 309 11.43 15.73 -8.19
CA ALA A 309 11.73 14.82 -9.30
C ALA A 309 13.21 14.39 -9.30
N ARG A 310 14.15 15.28 -9.03
CA ARG A 310 15.58 14.95 -8.88
C ARG A 310 15.83 14.01 -7.71
N ALA A 311 15.22 14.27 -6.55
CA ALA A 311 15.34 13.42 -5.37
C ALA A 311 14.77 12.00 -5.66
N PHE A 312 13.63 11.92 -6.33
CA PHE A 312 13.03 10.65 -6.73
C PHE A 312 13.96 9.84 -7.67
N ILE A 313 14.50 10.47 -8.71
CA ILE A 313 15.44 9.83 -9.63
C ILE A 313 16.72 9.39 -8.92
N THR A 314 17.23 10.19 -7.99
CA THR A 314 18.42 9.85 -7.20
C THR A 314 18.12 8.63 -6.31
N MET A 315 17.00 8.62 -5.62
CA MET A 315 16.55 7.49 -4.82
C MET A 315 16.47 6.19 -5.63
N LEU A 316 15.90 6.23 -6.84
CA LEU A 316 15.82 5.05 -7.72
C LEU A 316 17.20 4.54 -8.12
N ARG A 317 18.11 5.44 -8.54
CA ARG A 317 19.47 5.08 -8.98
C ARG A 317 20.33 4.50 -7.85
N GLU A 318 20.28 5.11 -6.67
CA GLU A 318 21.00 4.60 -5.50
C GLU A 318 20.56 3.19 -5.14
N ARG A 319 19.33 2.89 -5.41
CA ARG A 319 18.77 1.58 -5.18
C ARG A 319 19.26 0.56 -6.21
N GLU A 320 19.11 0.86 -7.50
CA GLU A 320 19.62 -0.02 -8.56
C GLU A 320 21.09 -0.37 -8.32
N LEU A 321 21.90 0.60 -7.83
CA LEU A 321 23.29 0.36 -7.46
C LEU A 321 23.45 -0.55 -6.23
N ARG A 322 22.54 -0.47 -5.25
CA ARG A 322 22.55 -1.36 -4.08
C ARG A 322 22.18 -2.78 -4.47
N ASP A 323 21.13 -2.95 -5.25
CA ASP A 323 20.65 -4.26 -5.72
C ASP A 323 21.75 -4.94 -6.55
N ALA A 324 22.36 -4.23 -7.51
CA ALA A 324 23.48 -4.76 -8.30
C ALA A 324 24.70 -5.14 -7.47
N ARG A 325 24.97 -4.47 -6.33
CA ARG A 325 26.04 -4.83 -5.41
C ARG A 325 25.70 -6.07 -4.57
N ALA A 326 24.46 -6.20 -4.14
CA ALA A 326 23.99 -7.36 -3.42
C ALA A 326 24.11 -8.63 -4.30
N ASP A 327 23.61 -8.56 -5.53
CA ASP A 327 23.72 -9.65 -6.50
C ASP A 327 25.19 -10.04 -6.79
N ALA A 328 26.08 -9.06 -6.88
CA ALA A 328 27.51 -9.31 -7.10
C ALA A 328 28.18 -10.01 -5.89
N ILE A 329 27.78 -9.67 -4.66
CA ILE A 329 28.29 -10.30 -3.43
C ILE A 329 27.79 -11.73 -3.33
N ASP A 330 26.52 -11.99 -3.59
CA ASP A 330 25.92 -13.31 -3.56
C ASP A 330 26.53 -14.21 -4.65
N GLY A 331 26.74 -13.67 -5.85
CA GLY A 331 27.45 -14.38 -6.94
C GLY A 331 28.88 -14.77 -6.58
N LEU A 332 29.60 -13.91 -5.84
CA LEU A 332 30.96 -14.22 -5.34
C LEU A 332 30.96 -15.26 -4.21
N ALA A 333 29.97 -15.24 -3.32
CA ALA A 333 29.83 -16.21 -2.25
C ALA A 333 29.53 -17.61 -2.81
N ILE A 334 28.68 -17.72 -3.82
CA ILE A 334 28.38 -18.97 -4.53
C ILE A 334 29.62 -19.50 -5.26
N ALA A 335 30.39 -18.66 -5.91
CA ALA A 335 31.62 -19.05 -6.61
C ALA A 335 32.71 -19.59 -5.63
N HIS A 336 32.76 -19.06 -4.40
CA HIS A 336 33.70 -19.55 -3.36
C HIS A 336 33.22 -20.85 -2.66
N ALA A 337 31.92 -21.12 -2.66
CA ALA A 337 31.35 -22.33 -2.07
C ALA A 337 31.46 -23.56 -3.01
N VAL A 338 31.71 -23.33 -4.30
CA VAL A 338 31.83 -24.37 -5.34
C VAL A 338 33.29 -24.66 -5.72
N ALA A 339 34.25 -23.86 -5.25
CA ALA A 339 35.68 -24.06 -5.43
C ALA A 339 36.32 -24.78 -4.23
#